data_6e21b891c1edad3b36ad693535ae7df2
#
_entry.id   6e21b891c1edad3b36ad693535ae7df2
#
_cell.length_a   1.000
_cell.length_b   1.000
_cell.length_c   1.000
_cell.angle_alpha   90.00
_cell.angle_beta   90.00
_cell.angle_gamma   90.00
#
_symmetry.space_group_name_H-M   'P 1'
#
loop_
_entity.id
_entity.type
_entity.pdbx_description
1 polymer ?
#
loop_
_entity_poly.entity_id
_entity_poly.type
_entity_poly.pdbx_seq_one_letter_code
_entity_poly.pdbx_strand_id
1 'polypeptide(L)'
;MIIKTILRIFTFAKPYRVSLTISVIALFMVIGINLFAPMLARDLIDNTDGWTNQATIIAVTLVLAYLLRGIMQMVSNTLSHWASLYTCAQIQKKVYAHMQKLPRSFYADRQTGELMTRVTNDVDQVEELVSHALPDTVSNIILAVGVTVAMFIINVPLATITLLTILPVLTVGLFQKKVNKAFSKMFKDTATQNTMLNENLQGIREIQLFNKQGHENERVGNTFFAVAKSAFHAIRWYSFLSPGIGFFTSLGQVVVIAAGGYMIATGSLTSGDVVAFLLYIGLFYGPISALSNTLETIQKSVAGASRAFEVLDQPITIEDGAVVANAISGNIEFEKVSFSYEDSDVILDHISLSIPAGQTVALIGATGAGKTTLLNLIIRLFDPQQGKVSIDGTDIKDYTLESLRNNVSIVSQDVFLFSGSIRDNIMYSKQDSTIEEVYAASKNAAIHDFIMSLKDGYDTIIGEKGVKLSGGQRQRLAIARAFLRNSPILLLDEATSAVDEETEMEIRRAVIDISKGRTVLIVTHRLSSISDADRIVVIKNGRVISDK
;
A
#
# COMPACT_ATOMS: atom_id res chain seq x y z
N MET A 1 10.76 17.25 7.73
CA MET A 1 9.93 16.16 7.20
C MET A 1 10.56 14.79 7.48
N ILE A 2 11.77 14.49 7.04
CA ILE A 2 12.45 13.18 7.20
C ILE A 2 12.43 12.67 8.65
N ILE A 3 12.94 13.45 9.60
CA ILE A 3 13.01 13.04 11.01
C ILE A 3 11.62 12.74 11.60
N LYS A 4 10.60 13.55 11.25
CA LYS A 4 9.22 13.33 11.72
C LYS A 4 8.64 12.01 11.21
N THR A 5 8.88 11.68 9.95
CA THR A 5 8.45 10.41 9.35
C THR A 5 9.16 9.21 10.00
N ILE A 6 10.48 9.28 10.21
CA ILE A 6 11.24 8.24 10.90
C ILE A 6 10.73 8.03 12.34
N LEU A 7 10.52 9.10 13.09
CA LEU A 7 9.97 9.00 14.46
C LEU A 7 8.59 8.36 14.47
N ARG A 8 7.75 8.67 13.46
CA ARG A 8 6.43 8.05 13.31
C ARG A 8 6.53 6.55 13.02
N ILE A 9 7.47 6.12 12.18
CA ILE A 9 7.75 4.69 11.94
C ILE A 9 8.10 4.00 13.26
N PHE A 10 8.98 4.59 14.08
CA PHE A 10 9.36 4.02 15.38
C PHE A 10 8.19 3.90 16.37
N THR A 11 7.13 4.73 16.25
CA THR A 11 5.93 4.54 17.07
C THR A 11 5.21 3.22 16.74
N PHE A 12 5.23 2.80 15.48
CA PHE A 12 4.69 1.50 15.07
C PHE A 12 5.63 0.33 15.43
N ALA A 13 6.94 0.58 15.47
CA ALA A 13 7.95 -0.42 15.88
C ALA A 13 7.99 -0.64 17.40
N LYS A 14 7.30 0.20 18.20
CA LYS A 14 7.30 0.12 19.67
C LYS A 14 7.01 -1.27 20.25
N PRO A 15 6.08 -2.09 19.71
CA PRO A 15 5.85 -3.46 20.21
C PRO A 15 7.08 -4.37 20.06
N TYR A 16 7.95 -4.09 19.08
CA TYR A 16 9.12 -4.92 18.72
C TYR A 16 10.44 -4.37 19.23
N ARG A 17 10.41 -3.39 20.16
CA ARG A 17 11.57 -2.70 20.70
C ARG A 17 12.63 -3.63 21.30
N VAL A 18 12.21 -4.74 21.92
CA VAL A 18 13.14 -5.71 22.53
C VAL A 18 14.01 -6.37 21.44
N SER A 19 13.39 -6.85 20.37
CA SER A 19 14.11 -7.45 19.23
C SER A 19 15.05 -6.47 18.57
N LEU A 20 14.60 -5.21 18.35
CA LEU A 20 15.45 -4.15 17.80
C LEU A 20 16.63 -3.84 18.74
N THR A 21 16.42 -3.79 20.05
CA THR A 21 17.49 -3.55 21.01
C THR A 21 18.52 -4.68 21.00
N ILE A 22 18.09 -5.94 20.99
CA ILE A 22 18.99 -7.10 20.90
C ILE A 22 19.75 -7.08 19.57
N SER A 23 19.08 -6.78 18.45
CA SER A 23 19.72 -6.63 17.14
C SER A 23 20.82 -5.56 17.15
N VAL A 24 20.55 -4.40 17.74
CA VAL A 24 21.52 -3.31 17.86
C VAL A 24 22.71 -3.70 18.76
N ILE A 25 22.47 -4.38 19.89
CA ILE A 25 23.55 -4.88 20.76
C ILE A 25 24.41 -5.89 19.99
N ALA A 26 23.79 -6.84 19.28
CA ALA A 26 24.53 -7.80 18.46
C ALA A 26 25.36 -7.11 17.38
N LEU A 27 24.82 -6.06 16.74
CA LEU A 27 25.55 -5.25 15.75
C LEU A 27 26.77 -4.55 16.38
N PHE A 28 26.64 -3.97 17.57
CA PHE A 28 27.76 -3.37 18.29
C PHE A 28 28.84 -4.40 18.64
N MET A 29 28.46 -5.64 18.99
CA MET A 29 29.42 -6.73 19.19
C MET A 29 30.17 -7.07 17.89
N VAL A 30 29.50 -7.12 16.75
CA VAL A 30 30.11 -7.31 15.43
C VAL A 30 31.13 -6.21 15.14
N ILE A 31 30.77 -4.94 15.39
CA ILE A 31 31.69 -3.79 15.22
C ILE A 31 32.91 -3.93 16.13
N GLY A 32 32.70 -4.25 17.40
CA GLY A 32 33.77 -4.47 18.37
C GLY A 32 34.75 -5.54 17.93
N ILE A 33 34.23 -6.70 17.46
CA ILE A 33 35.08 -7.78 16.95
C ILE A 33 35.84 -7.34 15.69
N ASN A 34 35.22 -6.63 14.77
CA ASN A 34 35.88 -6.10 13.57
C ASN A 34 37.01 -5.13 13.90
N LEU A 35 36.89 -4.33 14.97
CA LEU A 35 37.92 -3.41 15.42
C LEU A 35 39.03 -4.13 16.16
N PHE A 36 38.74 -5.17 16.93
CA PHE A 36 39.70 -5.84 17.78
C PHE A 36 40.48 -6.96 17.05
N ALA A 37 39.87 -7.65 16.08
CA ALA A 37 40.49 -8.76 15.37
C ALA A 37 41.80 -8.41 14.66
N PRO A 38 41.99 -7.25 14.00
CA PRO A 38 43.27 -6.87 13.42
C PRO A 38 44.40 -6.67 14.47
N MET A 39 44.05 -6.23 15.69
CA MET A 39 45.04 -6.13 16.79
C MET A 39 45.49 -7.51 17.26
N LEU A 40 44.59 -8.46 17.40
CA LEU A 40 44.95 -9.85 17.70
C LEU A 40 45.79 -10.50 16.59
N ALA A 41 45.51 -10.19 15.33
CA ALA A 41 46.31 -10.66 14.20
C ALA A 41 47.73 -10.06 14.23
N ARG A 42 47.87 -8.78 14.58
CA ARG A 42 49.13 -8.13 14.86
C ARG A 42 49.93 -8.90 15.91
N ASP A 43 49.32 -9.12 17.09
CA ASP A 43 49.99 -9.77 18.23
C ASP A 43 50.38 -11.23 17.90
N LEU A 44 49.59 -11.92 17.07
CA LEU A 44 49.90 -13.27 16.59
C LEU A 44 51.17 -13.28 15.73
N ILE A 45 51.34 -12.30 14.84
CA ILE A 45 52.49 -12.22 13.93
C ILE A 45 53.75 -11.80 14.68
N ASP A 46 53.65 -10.85 15.62
CA ASP A 46 54.78 -10.35 16.36
C ASP A 46 55.33 -11.36 17.42
N ASN A 47 54.49 -12.34 17.83
CA ASN A 47 54.90 -13.36 18.81
C ASN A 47 55.32 -14.72 18.14
N THR A 48 55.75 -14.70 16.88
CA THR A 48 56.07 -15.92 16.11
C THR A 48 57.53 -16.45 16.27
N ASP A 49 58.32 -15.89 17.18
CA ASP A 49 59.67 -16.44 17.47
C ASP A 49 59.62 -17.81 18.16
N GLY A 50 59.24 -18.83 17.36
CA GLY A 50 58.89 -20.19 17.76
C GLY A 50 57.42 -20.28 18.19
N TRP A 51 56.62 -21.09 17.47
CA TRP A 51 55.17 -21.29 17.73
C TRP A 51 54.93 -21.65 19.21
N THR A 52 54.59 -20.66 20.01
CA THR A 52 54.42 -20.75 21.45
C THR A 52 52.98 -21.06 21.84
N ASN A 53 52.77 -21.56 23.08
CA ASN A 53 51.42 -21.71 23.62
C ASN A 53 50.59 -20.41 23.50
N GLN A 54 51.27 -19.25 23.58
CA GLN A 54 50.61 -17.94 23.45
C GLN A 54 50.09 -17.67 22.02
N ALA A 55 50.88 -17.97 20.99
CA ALA A 55 50.45 -17.89 19.60
C ALA A 55 49.24 -18.79 19.32
N THR A 56 49.23 -20.02 19.88
CA THR A 56 48.11 -20.93 19.78
C THR A 56 46.84 -20.35 20.43
N ILE A 57 46.94 -19.75 21.62
CA ILE A 57 45.82 -19.11 22.32
C ILE A 57 45.27 -17.96 21.50
N ILE A 58 46.12 -17.09 20.93
CA ILE A 58 45.68 -15.96 20.09
C ILE A 58 44.96 -16.46 18.83
N ALA A 59 45.53 -17.48 18.17
CA ALA A 59 44.91 -18.10 16.96
C ALA A 59 43.53 -18.68 17.28
N VAL A 60 43.39 -19.44 18.37
CA VAL A 60 42.08 -19.97 18.81
C VAL A 60 41.11 -18.84 19.15
N THR A 61 41.59 -17.79 19.84
CA THR A 61 40.75 -16.62 20.17
C THR A 61 40.24 -15.91 18.92
N LEU A 62 41.09 -15.76 17.89
CA LEU A 62 40.65 -15.20 16.59
C LEU A 62 39.56 -16.04 15.93
N VAL A 63 39.73 -17.38 15.89
CA VAL A 63 38.72 -18.28 15.33
C VAL A 63 37.39 -18.14 16.09
N LEU A 64 37.45 -18.16 17.43
CA LEU A 64 36.25 -17.99 18.27
C LEU A 64 35.62 -16.60 18.09
N ALA A 65 36.42 -15.55 17.97
CA ALA A 65 35.92 -14.20 17.71
C ALA A 65 35.17 -14.11 16.35
N TYR A 66 35.73 -14.68 15.28
CA TYR A 66 35.04 -14.69 13.99
C TYR A 66 33.79 -15.59 13.98
N LEU A 67 33.81 -16.72 14.71
CA LEU A 67 32.63 -17.54 14.90
C LEU A 67 31.52 -16.74 15.63
N LEU A 68 31.89 -16.12 16.75
CA LEU A 68 30.98 -15.25 17.52
C LEU A 68 30.43 -14.09 16.66
N ARG A 69 31.30 -13.46 15.86
CA ARG A 69 30.90 -12.43 14.90
C ARG A 69 29.83 -12.94 13.93
N GLY A 70 30.02 -14.13 13.36
CA GLY A 70 29.05 -14.75 12.45
C GLY A 70 27.70 -14.99 13.13
N ILE A 71 27.72 -15.51 14.37
CA ILE A 71 26.51 -15.74 15.17
C ILE A 71 25.81 -14.41 15.47
N MET A 72 26.55 -13.40 15.94
CA MET A 72 25.98 -12.09 16.26
C MET A 72 25.42 -11.37 15.01
N GLN A 73 26.09 -11.51 13.87
CA GLN A 73 25.56 -10.98 12.60
C GLN A 73 24.25 -11.66 12.22
N MET A 74 24.17 -12.99 12.35
CA MET A 74 22.95 -13.74 12.10
C MET A 74 21.81 -13.30 13.05
N VAL A 75 22.11 -13.17 14.34
CA VAL A 75 21.12 -12.69 15.34
C VAL A 75 20.64 -11.28 15.00
N SER A 76 21.58 -10.36 14.71
CA SER A 76 21.26 -8.98 14.35
C SER A 76 20.34 -8.93 13.12
N ASN A 77 20.72 -9.59 12.04
CA ASN A 77 19.93 -9.60 10.79
C ASN A 77 18.55 -10.22 11.00
N THR A 78 18.48 -11.40 11.63
CA THR A 78 17.20 -12.09 11.82
C THR A 78 16.22 -11.28 12.66
N LEU A 79 16.67 -10.69 13.77
CA LEU A 79 15.81 -9.91 14.67
C LEU A 79 15.42 -8.56 14.06
N SER A 80 16.32 -7.93 13.31
CA SER A 80 16.05 -6.68 12.59
C SER A 80 14.98 -6.90 11.52
N HIS A 81 15.13 -7.91 10.64
CA HIS A 81 14.13 -8.25 9.63
C HIS A 81 12.79 -8.66 10.25
N TRP A 82 12.82 -9.49 11.29
CA TRP A 82 11.59 -9.87 11.98
C TRP A 82 10.84 -8.65 12.50
N ALA A 83 11.51 -7.74 13.21
CA ALA A 83 10.89 -6.55 13.76
C ALA A 83 10.38 -5.59 12.67
N SER A 84 11.14 -5.41 11.58
CA SER A 84 10.77 -4.52 10.47
C SER A 84 9.56 -5.06 9.68
N LEU A 85 9.52 -6.35 9.35
CA LEU A 85 8.39 -6.99 8.65
C LEU A 85 7.09 -6.87 9.45
N TYR A 86 7.13 -7.15 10.75
CA TYR A 86 5.96 -7.00 11.60
C TYR A 86 5.55 -5.55 11.82
N THR A 87 6.51 -4.60 11.79
CA THR A 87 6.21 -3.16 11.79
C THR A 87 5.48 -2.76 10.50
N CYS A 88 5.94 -3.23 9.34
CA CYS A 88 5.27 -3.01 8.06
C CYS A 88 3.84 -3.57 8.07
N ALA A 89 3.65 -4.80 8.53
CA ALA A 89 2.33 -5.41 8.65
C ALA A 89 1.37 -4.59 9.55
N GLN A 90 1.88 -4.02 10.66
CA GLN A 90 1.11 -3.12 11.51
C GLN A 90 0.71 -1.83 10.79
N ILE A 91 1.62 -1.22 10.03
CA ILE A 91 1.35 -0.02 9.24
C ILE A 91 0.32 -0.35 8.16
N GLN A 92 0.52 -1.42 7.38
CA GLN A 92 -0.40 -1.88 6.33
C GLN A 92 -1.81 -2.10 6.88
N LYS A 93 -1.92 -2.85 7.99
CA LYS A 93 -3.21 -3.10 8.67
C LYS A 93 -3.90 -1.79 9.06
N LYS A 94 -3.15 -0.82 9.61
CA LYS A 94 -3.73 0.44 10.07
C LYS A 94 -4.11 1.35 8.91
N VAL A 95 -3.29 1.43 7.85
CA VAL A 95 -3.61 2.18 6.62
C VAL A 95 -4.87 1.61 5.98
N TYR A 96 -4.96 0.30 5.80
CA TYR A 96 -6.11 -0.36 5.21
C TYR A 96 -7.39 -0.16 6.04
N ALA A 97 -7.31 -0.33 7.37
CA ALA A 97 -8.45 -0.09 8.25
C ALA A 97 -8.91 1.38 8.24
N HIS A 98 -7.99 2.33 8.09
CA HIS A 98 -8.33 3.74 7.95
C HIS A 98 -8.98 4.03 6.58
N MET A 99 -8.42 3.48 5.49
CA MET A 99 -9.01 3.61 4.16
C MET A 99 -10.48 3.19 4.13
N GLN A 100 -10.85 2.09 4.78
CA GLN A 100 -12.25 1.63 4.83
C GLN A 100 -13.22 2.64 5.47
N LYS A 101 -12.71 3.63 6.21
CA LYS A 101 -13.51 4.68 6.87
C LYS A 101 -13.51 6.00 6.11
N LEU A 102 -12.69 6.13 5.08
CA LEU A 102 -12.61 7.36 4.27
C LEU A 102 -13.85 7.54 3.40
N PRO A 103 -14.27 8.77 3.14
CA PRO A 103 -15.43 9.06 2.32
C PRO A 103 -15.24 8.59 0.87
N ARG A 104 -16.34 8.39 0.16
CA ARG A 104 -16.33 7.96 -1.24
C ARG A 104 -15.61 8.96 -2.16
N SER A 105 -15.64 10.25 -1.85
CA SER A 105 -14.91 11.30 -2.59
C SER A 105 -13.40 11.01 -2.64
N PHE A 106 -12.83 10.50 -1.57
CA PHE A 106 -11.41 10.10 -1.54
C PHE A 106 -11.02 9.12 -2.65
N TYR A 107 -11.97 8.26 -3.07
CA TYR A 107 -11.74 7.23 -4.09
C TYR A 107 -12.09 7.69 -5.51
N ALA A 108 -12.87 8.77 -5.67
CA ALA A 108 -13.35 9.24 -6.98
C ALA A 108 -12.21 9.68 -7.89
N ASP A 109 -11.22 10.38 -7.34
CA ASP A 109 -10.11 10.98 -8.09
C ASP A 109 -8.82 10.15 -8.06
N ARG A 110 -8.85 8.96 -7.44
CA ARG A 110 -7.66 8.11 -7.27
C ARG A 110 -7.81 6.76 -7.92
N GLN A 111 -6.76 6.33 -8.59
CA GLN A 111 -6.74 4.98 -9.17
C GLN A 111 -6.54 3.92 -8.08
N THR A 112 -7.29 2.82 -8.14
CA THR A 112 -7.16 1.70 -7.20
C THR A 112 -5.72 1.17 -7.12
N GLY A 113 -5.01 1.11 -8.25
CA GLY A 113 -3.61 0.67 -8.31
C GLY A 113 -2.66 1.59 -7.54
N GLU A 114 -2.90 2.91 -7.56
CA GLU A 114 -2.13 3.87 -6.74
C GLU A 114 -2.34 3.59 -5.26
N LEU A 115 -3.60 3.43 -4.83
CA LEU A 115 -3.93 3.15 -3.43
C LEU A 115 -3.36 1.81 -2.96
N MET A 116 -3.39 0.79 -3.81
CA MET A 116 -2.72 -0.49 -3.52
C MET A 116 -1.22 -0.29 -3.30
N THR A 117 -0.55 0.45 -4.18
CA THR A 117 0.89 0.75 -4.04
C THR A 117 1.19 1.46 -2.73
N ARG A 118 0.34 2.39 -2.27
CA ARG A 118 0.50 3.08 -0.99
C ARG A 118 0.39 2.15 0.22
N VAL A 119 -0.46 1.12 0.14
CA VAL A 119 -0.63 0.13 1.24
C VAL A 119 0.47 -0.93 1.23
N THR A 120 0.94 -1.34 0.06
CA THR A 120 1.93 -2.41 -0.11
C THR A 120 3.33 -1.85 -0.31
N ASN A 121 3.71 -1.53 -1.55
CA ASN A 121 5.09 -1.20 -1.93
C ASN A 121 5.68 0.00 -1.17
N ASP A 122 4.88 1.04 -0.89
CA ASP A 122 5.35 2.21 -0.15
C ASP A 122 5.65 1.87 1.32
N VAL A 123 4.86 0.97 1.92
CA VAL A 123 5.12 0.49 3.28
C VAL A 123 6.28 -0.50 3.31
N ASP A 124 6.45 -1.34 2.28
CA ASP A 124 7.57 -2.30 2.20
C ASP A 124 8.93 -1.58 2.15
N GLN A 125 8.98 -0.34 1.63
CA GLN A 125 10.19 0.50 1.72
C GLN A 125 10.62 0.79 3.17
N VAL A 126 9.69 0.72 4.15
CA VAL A 126 9.99 0.92 5.58
C VAL A 126 10.80 -0.25 6.13
N GLU A 127 10.59 -1.45 5.60
CA GLU A 127 11.35 -2.64 5.97
C GLU A 127 12.85 -2.40 5.76
N GLU A 128 13.24 -1.96 4.56
CA GLU A 128 14.64 -1.71 4.21
C GLU A 128 15.26 -0.57 5.04
N LEU A 129 14.45 0.42 5.44
CA LEU A 129 14.91 1.49 6.32
C LEU A 129 15.29 0.97 7.71
N VAL A 130 14.43 0.14 8.30
CA VAL A 130 14.56 -0.32 9.69
C VAL A 130 15.54 -1.49 9.80
N SER A 131 15.53 -2.43 8.83
CA SER A 131 16.39 -3.62 8.84
C SER A 131 17.83 -3.33 8.43
N HIS A 132 18.05 -2.40 7.48
CA HIS A 132 19.34 -2.14 6.87
C HIS A 132 19.78 -0.68 6.95
N ALA A 133 19.04 0.24 6.36
CA ALA A 133 19.55 1.58 6.10
C ALA A 133 19.95 2.34 7.38
N LEU A 134 19.18 2.27 8.45
CA LEU A 134 19.53 2.93 9.72
C LEU A 134 20.64 2.18 10.48
N PRO A 135 20.56 0.85 10.71
CA PRO A 135 21.63 0.09 11.36
C PRO A 135 22.95 0.18 10.60
N ASP A 136 22.94 0.04 9.27
CA ASP A 136 24.14 0.09 8.45
C ASP A 136 24.78 1.50 8.46
N THR A 137 23.98 2.57 8.42
CA THR A 137 24.50 3.93 8.54
C THR A 137 25.28 4.12 9.85
N VAL A 138 24.66 3.73 10.98
CA VAL A 138 25.27 3.87 12.30
C VAL A 138 26.51 2.97 12.41
N SER A 139 26.41 1.71 11.97
CA SER A 139 27.52 0.75 11.96
C SER A 139 28.70 1.23 11.13
N ASN A 140 28.46 1.69 9.90
CA ASN A 140 29.50 2.17 9.01
C ASN A 140 30.20 3.41 9.53
N ILE A 141 29.47 4.35 10.14
CA ILE A 141 30.07 5.54 10.76
C ILE A 141 30.96 5.14 11.94
N ILE A 142 30.46 4.29 12.86
CA ILE A 142 31.21 3.85 14.04
C ILE A 142 32.43 3.05 13.61
N LEU A 143 32.31 2.17 12.63
CA LEU A 143 33.43 1.37 12.12
C LEU A 143 34.48 2.25 11.46
N ALA A 144 34.09 3.21 10.61
CA ALA A 144 35.04 4.13 9.98
C ALA A 144 35.84 4.98 11.02
N VAL A 145 35.13 5.52 12.02
CA VAL A 145 35.74 6.27 13.11
C VAL A 145 36.64 5.35 13.94
N GLY A 146 36.16 4.17 14.33
CA GLY A 146 36.90 3.21 15.15
C GLY A 146 38.20 2.72 14.47
N VAL A 147 38.12 2.40 13.17
CA VAL A 147 39.28 2.00 12.36
C VAL A 147 40.30 3.16 12.29
N THR A 148 39.81 4.38 12.04
CA THR A 148 40.69 5.57 12.02
C THR A 148 41.42 5.72 13.34
N VAL A 149 40.70 5.67 14.46
CA VAL A 149 41.32 5.77 15.81
C VAL A 149 42.31 4.63 16.04
N ALA A 150 41.98 3.39 15.69
CA ALA A 150 42.88 2.25 15.83
C ALA A 150 44.19 2.42 15.05
N MET A 151 44.10 2.90 13.80
CA MET A 151 45.28 3.18 12.96
C MET A 151 46.20 4.26 13.59
N PHE A 152 45.60 5.34 14.14
CA PHE A 152 46.37 6.39 14.84
C PHE A 152 47.04 5.91 16.14
N ILE A 153 46.41 4.97 16.87
CA ILE A 153 46.99 4.36 18.06
C ILE A 153 48.22 3.52 17.72
N ILE A 154 48.20 2.80 16.58
CA ILE A 154 49.31 1.97 16.16
C ILE A 154 50.51 2.85 15.71
N ASN A 155 50.28 3.74 14.72
CA ASN A 155 51.33 4.59 14.20
C ASN A 155 50.80 5.85 13.50
N VAL A 156 51.04 7.02 14.04
CA VAL A 156 50.54 8.30 13.53
C VAL A 156 51.05 8.64 12.11
N PRO A 157 52.38 8.54 11.80
CA PRO A 157 52.86 8.78 10.44
C PRO A 157 52.24 7.88 9.39
N LEU A 158 52.17 6.56 9.62
CA LEU A 158 51.62 5.62 8.68
C LEU A 158 50.10 5.81 8.51
N ALA A 159 49.36 6.09 9.60
CA ALA A 159 47.93 6.41 9.56
C ALA A 159 47.68 7.66 8.72
N THR A 160 48.48 8.73 8.90
CA THR A 160 48.33 9.97 8.12
C THR A 160 48.57 9.73 6.63
N ILE A 161 49.64 9.02 6.27
CA ILE A 161 49.94 8.68 4.87
C ILE A 161 48.81 7.84 4.27
N THR A 162 48.28 6.84 5.00
CA THR A 162 47.18 5.99 4.57
C THR A 162 45.91 6.80 4.35
N LEU A 163 45.58 7.72 5.26
CA LEU A 163 44.37 8.57 5.11
C LEU A 163 44.48 9.54 3.94
N LEU A 164 45.69 9.98 3.55
CA LEU A 164 45.88 10.78 2.34
C LEU A 164 45.45 10.03 1.07
N THR A 165 45.58 8.70 1.03
CA THR A 165 45.09 7.88 -0.10
C THR A 165 43.58 7.83 -0.21
N ILE A 166 42.85 8.27 0.83
CA ILE A 166 41.40 8.31 0.89
C ILE A 166 40.83 9.61 0.28
N LEU A 167 41.60 10.70 0.31
CA LEU A 167 41.16 12.00 -0.26
C LEU A 167 40.63 11.90 -1.70
N PRO A 168 41.27 11.13 -2.62
CA PRO A 168 40.71 10.92 -3.94
C PRO A 168 39.40 10.17 -3.96
N VAL A 169 39.11 9.28 -2.99
CA VAL A 169 37.81 8.59 -2.86
C VAL A 169 36.68 9.57 -2.57
N LEU A 170 36.95 10.64 -1.82
CA LEU A 170 35.99 11.71 -1.61
C LEU A 170 35.59 12.42 -2.92
N THR A 171 36.52 12.48 -3.90
CA THR A 171 36.19 13.01 -5.23
C THR A 171 35.24 12.10 -6.03
N VAL A 172 35.21 10.80 -5.71
CA VAL A 172 34.23 9.86 -6.28
C VAL A 172 32.81 10.29 -5.95
N GLY A 173 32.57 10.93 -4.79
CA GLY A 173 31.30 11.53 -4.44
C GLY A 173 30.79 12.60 -5.43
N LEU A 174 31.69 13.27 -6.18
CA LEU A 174 31.30 14.18 -7.25
C LEU A 174 30.70 13.45 -8.46
N PHE A 175 31.17 12.23 -8.72
CA PHE A 175 30.62 11.37 -9.75
C PHE A 175 29.25 10.81 -9.37
N GLN A 176 28.96 10.62 -8.08
CA GLN A 176 27.67 10.16 -7.59
C GLN A 176 26.52 11.05 -8.06
N LYS A 177 26.71 12.38 -8.13
CA LYS A 177 25.70 13.30 -8.67
C LYS A 177 25.37 13.01 -10.13
N LYS A 178 26.38 12.66 -10.95
CA LYS A 178 26.19 12.30 -12.37
C LYS A 178 25.47 10.96 -12.50
N VAL A 179 25.85 9.98 -11.67
CA VAL A 179 25.20 8.66 -11.60
C VAL A 179 23.74 8.83 -11.23
N ASN A 180 23.43 9.53 -10.13
CA ASN A 180 22.06 9.75 -9.68
C ASN A 180 21.20 10.47 -10.73
N LYS A 181 21.75 11.48 -11.43
CA LYS A 181 21.05 12.17 -12.51
C LYS A 181 20.74 11.23 -13.68
N ALA A 182 21.68 10.34 -14.03
CA ALA A 182 21.49 9.37 -15.11
C ALA A 182 20.44 8.31 -14.75
N PHE A 183 20.47 7.77 -13.52
CA PHE A 183 19.45 6.85 -13.03
C PHE A 183 18.07 7.50 -12.93
N SER A 184 17.98 8.74 -12.44
CA SER A 184 16.72 9.49 -12.39
C SER A 184 16.09 9.65 -13.79
N LYS A 185 16.91 9.89 -14.83
CA LYS A 185 16.43 9.92 -16.20
C LYS A 185 15.93 8.55 -16.65
N MET A 186 16.69 7.48 -16.38
CA MET A 186 16.29 6.10 -16.71
C MET A 186 14.95 5.74 -16.06
N PHE A 187 14.76 6.05 -14.77
CA PHE A 187 13.49 5.80 -14.08
C PHE A 187 12.32 6.58 -14.68
N LYS A 188 12.55 7.84 -15.11
CA LYS A 188 11.53 8.64 -15.78
C LYS A 188 11.15 8.03 -17.14
N ASP A 189 12.12 7.61 -17.94
CA ASP A 189 11.88 6.97 -19.23
C ASP A 189 11.13 5.63 -19.04
N THR A 190 11.48 4.85 -18.03
CA THR A 190 10.78 3.60 -17.63
C THR A 190 9.33 3.88 -17.21
N ALA A 191 9.08 4.94 -16.44
CA ALA A 191 7.72 5.31 -16.05
C ALA A 191 6.87 5.67 -17.28
N THR A 192 7.42 6.43 -18.23
CA THR A 192 6.75 6.76 -19.50
C THR A 192 6.43 5.50 -20.30
N GLN A 193 7.38 4.56 -20.39
CA GLN A 193 7.19 3.26 -21.05
C GLN A 193 6.04 2.46 -20.40
N ASN A 194 6.03 2.37 -19.08
CA ASN A 194 4.99 1.64 -18.34
C ASN A 194 3.60 2.25 -18.55
N THR A 195 3.50 3.59 -18.60
CA THR A 195 2.24 4.28 -18.91
C THR A 195 1.75 3.91 -20.32
N MET A 196 2.63 3.98 -21.34
CA MET A 196 2.26 3.61 -22.70
C MET A 196 1.87 2.14 -22.84
N LEU A 197 2.58 1.23 -22.17
CA LEU A 197 2.22 -0.19 -22.16
C LEU A 197 0.85 -0.42 -21.54
N ASN A 198 0.57 0.23 -20.40
CA ASN A 198 -0.70 0.11 -19.73
C ASN A 198 -1.87 0.62 -20.61
N GLU A 199 -1.71 1.77 -21.25
CA GLU A 199 -2.68 2.31 -22.21
C GLU A 199 -2.93 1.33 -23.37
N ASN A 200 -1.88 0.77 -23.97
CA ASN A 200 -1.99 -0.18 -25.06
C ASN A 200 -2.67 -1.49 -24.64
N LEU A 201 -2.35 -2.03 -23.46
CA LEU A 201 -2.97 -3.25 -22.96
C LEU A 201 -4.45 -3.04 -22.61
N GLN A 202 -4.80 -1.89 -22.04
CA GLN A 202 -6.19 -1.53 -21.78
C GLN A 202 -6.98 -1.31 -23.08
N GLY A 203 -6.34 -0.67 -24.08
CA GLY A 203 -6.91 -0.40 -25.40
C GLY A 203 -6.68 -1.49 -26.44
N ILE A 204 -6.27 -2.71 -26.04
CA ILE A 204 -5.88 -3.78 -27.02
C ILE A 204 -6.99 -4.10 -28.02
N ARG A 205 -8.25 -4.07 -27.59
CA ARG A 205 -9.40 -4.30 -28.46
C ARG A 205 -9.50 -3.26 -29.56
N GLU A 206 -9.29 -1.98 -29.23
CA GLU A 206 -9.33 -0.88 -30.18
C GLU A 206 -8.17 -0.96 -31.19
N ILE A 207 -6.97 -1.31 -30.70
CA ILE A 207 -5.80 -1.52 -31.54
C ILE A 207 -6.07 -2.63 -32.57
N GLN A 208 -6.71 -3.71 -32.15
CA GLN A 208 -7.09 -4.83 -33.02
C GLN A 208 -8.19 -4.45 -34.00
N LEU A 209 -9.26 -3.77 -33.52
CA LEU A 209 -10.40 -3.36 -34.36
C LEU A 209 -9.98 -2.39 -35.48
N PHE A 210 -9.08 -1.46 -35.18
CA PHE A 210 -8.58 -0.48 -36.14
C PHE A 210 -7.34 -0.95 -36.91
N ASN A 211 -6.88 -2.20 -36.70
CA ASN A 211 -5.69 -2.79 -37.34
C ASN A 211 -4.43 -1.92 -37.21
N LYS A 212 -4.20 -1.40 -35.99
CA LYS A 212 -3.09 -0.47 -35.68
C LYS A 212 -1.92 -1.12 -34.95
N GLN A 213 -1.82 -2.45 -34.93
CA GLN A 213 -0.76 -3.19 -34.25
C GLN A 213 0.64 -2.77 -34.69
N GLY A 214 0.84 -2.56 -36.01
CA GLY A 214 2.12 -2.13 -36.56
C GLY A 214 2.53 -0.75 -36.04
N HIS A 215 1.61 0.20 -36.04
CA HIS A 215 1.83 1.57 -35.55
C HIS A 215 2.16 1.59 -34.06
N GLU A 216 1.38 0.88 -33.25
CA GLU A 216 1.60 0.83 -31.79
C GLU A 216 2.87 0.06 -31.42
N ASN A 217 3.21 -0.99 -32.16
CA ASN A 217 4.47 -1.72 -31.98
C ASN A 217 5.70 -0.82 -32.24
N GLU A 218 5.65 0.03 -33.24
CA GLU A 218 6.72 1.02 -33.49
C GLU A 218 6.75 2.09 -32.41
N ARG A 219 5.59 2.65 -32.04
CA ARG A 219 5.47 3.69 -31.01
C ARG A 219 6.00 3.22 -29.65
N VAL A 220 5.57 2.06 -29.20
CA VAL A 220 6.00 1.46 -27.92
C VAL A 220 7.43 0.92 -28.03
N GLY A 221 7.79 0.30 -29.17
CA GLY A 221 9.13 -0.19 -29.46
C GLY A 221 10.21 0.90 -29.31
N ASN A 222 9.92 2.11 -29.77
CA ASN A 222 10.83 3.26 -29.62
C ASN A 222 11.07 3.61 -28.13
N THR A 223 10.10 3.40 -27.24
CA THR A 223 10.30 3.62 -25.80
C THR A 223 11.21 2.58 -25.18
N PHE A 224 11.18 1.31 -25.62
CA PHE A 224 12.11 0.27 -25.16
C PHE A 224 13.57 0.65 -25.46
N PHE A 225 13.83 1.14 -26.68
CA PHE A 225 15.17 1.59 -27.06
C PHE A 225 15.58 2.88 -26.31
N ALA A 226 14.64 3.79 -26.03
CA ALA A 226 14.91 4.98 -25.22
C ALA A 226 15.31 4.61 -23.80
N VAL A 227 14.59 3.68 -23.16
CA VAL A 227 14.94 3.14 -21.84
C VAL A 227 16.29 2.42 -21.87
N ALA A 228 16.53 1.55 -22.86
CA ALA A 228 17.81 0.87 -22.98
C ALA A 228 18.99 1.85 -23.13
N LYS A 229 18.82 2.93 -23.90
CA LYS A 229 19.83 3.98 -24.06
C LYS A 229 20.10 4.75 -22.77
N SER A 230 19.05 5.12 -22.03
CA SER A 230 19.20 5.82 -20.74
C SER A 230 19.77 4.90 -19.66
N ALA A 231 19.38 3.62 -19.65
CA ALA A 231 19.95 2.60 -18.77
C ALA A 231 21.43 2.38 -19.03
N PHE A 232 21.84 2.23 -20.30
CA PHE A 232 23.24 2.10 -20.66
C PHE A 232 24.06 3.33 -20.24
N HIS A 233 23.50 4.53 -20.40
CA HIS A 233 24.15 5.76 -19.96
C HIS A 233 24.33 5.79 -18.43
N ALA A 234 23.34 5.35 -17.65
CA ALA A 234 23.42 5.27 -16.20
C ALA A 234 24.45 4.22 -15.76
N ILE A 235 24.39 3.01 -16.33
CA ILE A 235 25.34 1.92 -16.05
C ILE A 235 26.77 2.33 -16.39
N ARG A 236 26.99 3.04 -17.50
CA ARG A 236 28.32 3.52 -17.88
C ARG A 236 28.96 4.41 -16.81
N TRP A 237 28.20 5.34 -16.23
CA TRP A 237 28.70 6.17 -15.12
C TRP A 237 28.93 5.35 -13.85
N TYR A 238 28.02 4.43 -13.55
CA TYR A 238 28.16 3.54 -12.38
C TYR A 238 29.39 2.62 -12.49
N SER A 239 29.68 2.13 -13.70
CA SER A 239 30.82 1.24 -13.96
C SER A 239 32.20 1.89 -13.73
N PHE A 240 32.28 3.21 -13.63
CA PHE A 240 33.53 3.88 -13.21
C PHE A 240 33.69 3.96 -11.69
N LEU A 241 32.59 3.89 -10.94
CA LEU A 241 32.61 4.09 -9.48
C LEU A 241 33.32 2.95 -8.76
N SER A 242 32.89 1.72 -8.98
CA SER A 242 33.41 0.54 -8.27
C SER A 242 34.89 0.27 -8.56
N PRO A 243 35.37 0.22 -9.82
CA PRO A 243 36.80 0.09 -10.11
C PRO A 243 37.64 1.27 -9.62
N GLY A 244 37.08 2.49 -9.61
CA GLY A 244 37.76 3.67 -9.06
C GLY A 244 38.03 3.52 -7.56
N ILE A 245 37.03 3.13 -6.78
CA ILE A 245 37.19 2.85 -5.35
C ILE A 245 38.21 1.70 -5.15
N GLY A 246 38.08 0.61 -5.92
CA GLY A 246 39.01 -0.53 -5.86
C GLY A 246 40.46 -0.13 -6.14
N PHE A 247 40.70 0.72 -7.14
CA PHE A 247 42.02 1.23 -7.46
C PHE A 247 42.65 2.00 -6.29
N PHE A 248 41.89 2.94 -5.70
CA PHE A 248 42.42 3.72 -4.56
C PHE A 248 42.60 2.86 -3.30
N THR A 249 41.75 1.83 -3.10
CA THR A 249 41.95 0.84 -2.04
C THR A 249 43.28 0.10 -2.24
N SER A 250 43.54 -0.42 -3.45
CA SER A 250 44.77 -1.12 -3.78
C SER A 250 45.98 -0.18 -3.69
N LEU A 251 45.85 1.06 -4.11
CA LEU A 251 46.91 2.08 -3.95
C LEU A 251 47.24 2.30 -2.46
N GLY A 252 46.21 2.40 -1.61
CA GLY A 252 46.39 2.49 -0.15
C GLY A 252 47.13 1.29 0.42
N GLN A 253 46.81 0.08 -0.02
CA GLN A 253 47.51 -1.15 0.36
C GLN A 253 49.00 -1.13 -0.05
N VAL A 254 49.29 -0.72 -1.30
CA VAL A 254 50.66 -0.58 -1.79
C VAL A 254 51.44 0.46 -0.97
N VAL A 255 50.81 1.59 -0.67
CA VAL A 255 51.43 2.64 0.14
C VAL A 255 51.77 2.13 1.57
N VAL A 256 50.85 1.38 2.19
CA VAL A 256 51.07 0.78 3.51
C VAL A 256 52.20 -0.25 3.47
N ILE A 257 52.27 -1.10 2.44
CA ILE A 257 53.33 -2.08 2.28
C ILE A 257 54.71 -1.37 2.08
N ALA A 258 54.77 -0.37 1.23
CA ALA A 258 56.01 0.35 0.93
C ALA A 258 56.49 1.20 2.12
N ALA A 259 55.64 2.05 2.66
CA ALA A 259 55.99 2.90 3.81
C ALA A 259 56.19 2.07 5.08
N GLY A 260 55.29 1.07 5.34
CA GLY A 260 55.42 0.16 6.47
C GLY A 260 56.69 -0.70 6.39
N GLY A 261 57.04 -1.23 5.21
CA GLY A 261 58.27 -1.96 4.98
C GLY A 261 59.54 -1.11 5.27
N TYR A 262 59.54 0.15 4.81
CA TYR A 262 60.61 1.10 5.19
C TYR A 262 60.67 1.33 6.69
N MET A 263 59.54 1.49 7.36
CA MET A 263 59.44 1.70 8.81
C MET A 263 59.88 0.46 9.62
N ILE A 264 59.62 -0.75 9.12
CA ILE A 264 60.15 -1.98 9.69
C ILE A 264 61.69 -1.98 9.59
N ALA A 265 62.24 -1.68 8.40
CA ALA A 265 63.70 -1.64 8.20
C ALA A 265 64.41 -0.62 9.09
N THR A 266 63.74 0.47 9.48
CA THR A 266 64.25 1.48 10.40
C THR A 266 63.95 1.16 11.88
N GLY A 267 63.29 0.06 12.19
CA GLY A 267 62.96 -0.38 13.55
C GLY A 267 61.82 0.42 14.22
N SER A 268 61.04 1.18 13.47
CA SER A 268 59.91 2.00 13.98
C SER A 268 58.55 1.31 13.95
N LEU A 269 58.44 0.18 13.28
CA LEU A 269 57.23 -0.67 13.22
C LEU A 269 57.58 -2.15 13.26
N THR A 270 56.63 -3.00 13.67
CA THR A 270 56.67 -4.45 13.58
C THR A 270 56.02 -4.98 12.30
N SER A 271 56.27 -6.24 11.95
CA SER A 271 55.59 -6.90 10.84
C SER A 271 54.08 -7.02 11.11
N GLY A 272 53.70 -7.28 12.37
CA GLY A 272 52.32 -7.32 12.82
C GLY A 272 51.59 -6.00 12.65
N ASP A 273 52.25 -4.86 12.90
CA ASP A 273 51.69 -3.51 12.70
C ASP A 273 51.25 -3.31 11.25
N VAL A 274 52.11 -3.69 10.28
CA VAL A 274 51.79 -3.53 8.85
C VAL A 274 50.61 -4.44 8.43
N VAL A 275 50.55 -5.65 8.97
CA VAL A 275 49.41 -6.55 8.69
C VAL A 275 48.13 -5.99 9.30
N ALA A 276 48.14 -5.47 10.52
CA ALA A 276 46.98 -4.82 11.12
C ALA A 276 46.48 -3.63 10.27
N PHE A 277 47.42 -2.79 9.76
CA PHE A 277 47.07 -1.71 8.86
C PHE A 277 46.40 -2.19 7.56
N LEU A 278 46.89 -3.28 6.94
CA LEU A 278 46.30 -3.86 5.74
C LEU A 278 44.89 -4.36 5.99
N LEU A 279 44.63 -4.99 7.14
CA LEU A 279 43.30 -5.43 7.55
C LEU A 279 42.38 -4.23 7.80
N TYR A 280 42.85 -3.20 8.49
CA TYR A 280 42.08 -1.97 8.74
C TYR A 280 41.75 -1.21 7.46
N ILE A 281 42.64 -1.13 6.48
CA ILE A 281 42.31 -0.52 5.17
C ILE A 281 41.10 -1.23 4.56
N GLY A 282 41.07 -2.58 4.55
CA GLY A 282 39.94 -3.34 4.04
C GLY A 282 38.63 -3.00 4.75
N LEU A 283 38.66 -2.80 6.07
CA LEU A 283 37.49 -2.44 6.88
C LEU A 283 37.08 -0.97 6.72
N PHE A 284 37.98 -0.09 6.28
CA PHE A 284 37.70 1.35 6.12
C PHE A 284 37.00 1.71 4.84
N TYR A 285 37.35 1.11 3.71
CA TYR A 285 36.77 1.47 2.40
C TYR A 285 35.34 0.96 2.21
N GLY A 286 34.99 -0.18 2.83
CA GLY A 286 33.63 -0.74 2.78
C GLY A 286 32.54 0.26 3.21
N PRO A 287 32.64 0.83 4.41
CA PRO A 287 31.72 1.85 4.92
C PRO A 287 31.54 3.06 4.01
N ILE A 288 32.62 3.55 3.41
CA ILE A 288 32.55 4.74 2.52
C ILE A 288 31.70 4.44 1.27
N SER A 289 31.89 3.26 0.69
CA SER A 289 31.07 2.81 -0.45
C SER A 289 29.60 2.64 -0.07
N ALA A 290 29.32 2.08 1.09
CA ALA A 290 27.98 1.77 1.55
C ALA A 290 27.15 3.04 1.85
N LEU A 291 27.77 4.08 2.46
CA LEU A 291 27.08 5.31 2.86
C LEU A 291 26.33 6.00 1.71
N SER A 292 26.87 5.97 0.50
CA SER A 292 26.23 6.59 -0.67
C SER A 292 24.91 5.90 -1.04
N ASN A 293 24.89 4.56 -1.03
CA ASN A 293 23.70 3.77 -1.36
C ASN A 293 22.65 3.87 -0.24
N THR A 294 23.11 3.90 1.01
CA THR A 294 22.23 3.99 2.19
C THR A 294 21.45 5.30 2.23
N LEU A 295 22.03 6.42 1.83
CA LEU A 295 21.33 7.71 1.75
C LEU A 295 20.18 7.68 0.74
N GLU A 296 20.35 7.02 -0.40
CA GLU A 296 19.30 6.85 -1.40
C GLU A 296 18.16 5.97 -0.85
N THR A 297 18.51 4.87 -0.20
CA THR A 297 17.54 3.99 0.46
C THR A 297 16.74 4.73 1.53
N ILE A 298 17.38 5.51 2.39
CA ILE A 298 16.69 6.34 3.39
C ILE A 298 15.71 7.31 2.73
N GLN A 299 16.10 7.99 1.64
CA GLN A 299 15.22 8.93 0.94
C GLN A 299 14.02 8.24 0.32
N LYS A 300 14.21 7.10 -0.35
CA LYS A 300 13.13 6.30 -0.95
C LYS A 300 12.17 5.79 0.12
N SER A 301 12.68 5.24 1.20
CA SER A 301 11.88 4.69 2.29
C SER A 301 11.07 5.76 3.01
N VAL A 302 11.67 6.92 3.28
CA VAL A 302 10.96 8.06 3.89
C VAL A 302 9.89 8.61 2.96
N ALA A 303 10.14 8.67 1.65
CA ALA A 303 9.16 9.12 0.67
C ALA A 303 7.97 8.15 0.59
N GLY A 304 8.21 6.83 0.53
CA GLY A 304 7.17 5.79 0.58
C GLY A 304 6.35 5.87 1.86
N ALA A 305 7.01 5.86 3.01
CA ALA A 305 6.33 6.00 4.31
C ALA A 305 5.49 7.28 4.40
N SER A 306 5.98 8.40 3.87
CA SER A 306 5.23 9.66 3.86
C SER A 306 3.94 9.54 3.07
N ARG A 307 3.95 8.92 1.88
CA ARG A 307 2.74 8.69 1.08
C ARG A 307 1.73 7.76 1.78
N ALA A 308 2.21 6.71 2.45
CA ALA A 308 1.35 5.84 3.25
C ALA A 308 0.74 6.61 4.45
N PHE A 309 1.51 7.48 5.10
CA PHE A 309 1.03 8.30 6.20
C PHE A 309 0.11 9.43 5.76
N GLU A 310 0.24 9.98 4.55
CA GLU A 310 -0.72 10.91 3.96
C GLU A 310 -2.13 10.32 3.92
N VAL A 311 -2.26 9.00 3.67
CA VAL A 311 -3.55 8.32 3.74
C VAL A 311 -4.08 8.28 5.16
N LEU A 312 -3.23 7.98 6.15
CA LEU A 312 -3.62 7.99 7.58
C LEU A 312 -4.00 9.39 8.11
N ASP A 313 -3.49 10.42 7.48
CA ASP A 313 -3.74 11.81 7.87
C ASP A 313 -4.98 12.41 7.18
N GLN A 314 -5.62 11.67 6.26
CA GLN A 314 -6.90 12.09 5.68
C GLN A 314 -8.00 12.07 6.74
N PRO A 315 -8.82 13.13 6.82
CA PRO A 315 -9.89 13.19 7.80
C PRO A 315 -11.00 12.18 7.46
N ILE A 316 -11.53 11.55 8.50
CA ILE A 316 -12.77 10.77 8.41
C ILE A 316 -13.90 11.78 8.54
N THR A 317 -14.56 12.10 7.42
CA THR A 317 -15.61 13.14 7.38
C THR A 317 -16.97 12.64 7.87
N ILE A 318 -17.19 11.31 7.84
CA ILE A 318 -18.42 10.68 8.31
C ILE A 318 -18.13 10.00 9.64
N GLU A 319 -18.40 10.72 10.72
CA GLU A 319 -18.21 10.21 12.08
C GLU A 319 -19.37 9.30 12.49
N ASP A 320 -19.10 8.33 13.34
CA ASP A 320 -20.11 7.43 13.87
C ASP A 320 -21.00 8.14 14.90
N GLY A 321 -22.29 7.90 14.85
CA GLY A 321 -23.22 8.42 15.86
C GLY A 321 -23.24 7.55 17.11
N ALA A 322 -24.06 7.94 18.10
CA ALA A 322 -24.16 7.23 19.38
C ALA A 322 -25.43 6.37 19.51
N VAL A 323 -26.46 6.61 18.67
CA VAL A 323 -27.75 5.94 18.76
C VAL A 323 -27.73 4.62 18.01
N VAL A 324 -28.11 3.53 18.66
CA VAL A 324 -28.27 2.22 17.99
C VAL A 324 -29.71 2.07 17.52
N ALA A 325 -29.89 1.88 16.22
CA ALA A 325 -31.20 1.65 15.60
C ALA A 325 -31.63 0.18 15.79
N ASN A 326 -32.31 -0.13 16.90
CA ASN A 326 -32.71 -1.51 17.22
C ASN A 326 -33.96 -1.98 16.48
N ALA A 327 -34.90 -1.07 16.19
CA ALA A 327 -36.11 -1.33 15.42
C ALA A 327 -36.51 -0.08 14.65
N ILE A 328 -36.35 -0.09 13.35
CA ILE A 328 -36.74 1.01 12.45
C ILE A 328 -38.06 0.64 11.78
N SER A 329 -39.05 1.53 11.84
CA SER A 329 -40.29 1.44 11.07
C SER A 329 -40.06 1.83 9.61
N GLY A 330 -39.14 2.76 9.37
CA GLY A 330 -38.72 3.18 8.04
C GLY A 330 -39.41 4.44 7.53
N ASN A 331 -39.89 5.33 8.43
CA ASN A 331 -40.34 6.67 8.03
C ASN A 331 -39.10 7.53 7.69
N ILE A 332 -38.99 8.00 6.43
CA ILE A 332 -37.83 8.78 5.97
C ILE A 332 -38.25 10.22 5.73
N GLU A 333 -37.49 11.17 6.22
CA GLU A 333 -37.80 12.57 6.08
C GLU A 333 -36.55 13.39 5.66
N PHE A 334 -36.72 14.18 4.61
CA PHE A 334 -35.74 15.17 4.16
C PHE A 334 -36.28 16.57 4.49
N GLU A 335 -35.54 17.34 5.29
CA GLU A 335 -35.91 18.70 5.66
C GLU A 335 -34.95 19.70 5.04
N LYS A 336 -35.36 20.39 3.96
CA LYS A 336 -34.61 21.44 3.26
C LYS A 336 -33.16 21.01 2.94
N VAL A 337 -32.99 19.79 2.46
CA VAL A 337 -31.68 19.20 2.18
C VAL A 337 -31.06 19.82 0.94
N SER A 338 -29.86 20.38 1.09
CA SER A 338 -29.01 20.79 -0.03
C SER A 338 -27.71 20.00 -0.03
N PHE A 339 -27.29 19.58 -1.20
CA PHE A 339 -26.09 18.75 -1.37
C PHE A 339 -25.39 19.02 -2.70
N SER A 340 -24.04 19.10 -2.66
CA SER A 340 -23.15 19.06 -3.81
C SER A 340 -22.00 18.08 -3.54
N TYR A 341 -21.49 17.41 -4.57
CA TYR A 341 -20.20 16.73 -4.47
C TYR A 341 -19.08 17.79 -4.45
N GLU A 342 -17.89 17.41 -3.94
CA GLU A 342 -16.73 18.31 -3.92
C GLU A 342 -16.49 18.90 -5.33
N ASP A 343 -16.25 20.20 -5.42
CA ASP A 343 -15.99 20.97 -6.64
C ASP A 343 -17.05 20.88 -7.76
N SER A 344 -18.31 20.50 -7.44
CA SER A 344 -19.40 20.42 -8.40
C SER A 344 -20.56 21.37 -8.08
N ASP A 345 -21.42 21.61 -9.08
CA ASP A 345 -22.67 22.34 -8.93
C ASP A 345 -23.60 21.68 -7.90
N VAL A 346 -24.53 22.47 -7.35
CA VAL A 346 -25.55 21.99 -6.42
C VAL A 346 -26.42 20.93 -7.10
N ILE A 347 -26.41 19.70 -6.56
CA ILE A 347 -27.16 18.56 -7.10
C ILE A 347 -28.54 18.45 -6.46
N LEU A 348 -28.64 18.71 -5.15
CA LEU A 348 -29.92 18.79 -4.44
C LEU A 348 -30.05 20.19 -3.84
N ASP A 349 -31.19 20.83 -4.12
CA ASP A 349 -31.44 22.22 -3.73
C ASP A 349 -32.72 22.29 -2.91
N HIS A 350 -32.58 22.42 -1.58
CA HIS A 350 -33.65 22.57 -0.59
C HIS A 350 -34.73 21.47 -0.70
N ILE A 351 -34.33 20.21 -0.91
CA ILE A 351 -35.27 19.09 -0.96
C ILE A 351 -35.98 18.94 0.38
N SER A 352 -37.31 18.97 0.34
CA SER A 352 -38.19 18.59 1.45
C SER A 352 -39.11 17.48 0.95
N LEU A 353 -39.00 16.29 1.55
CA LEU A 353 -39.72 15.09 1.15
C LEU A 353 -39.93 14.19 2.36
N SER A 354 -41.17 13.77 2.61
CA SER A 354 -41.50 12.81 3.64
C SER A 354 -42.00 11.51 2.99
N ILE A 355 -41.46 10.39 3.42
CA ILE A 355 -41.78 9.04 2.92
C ILE A 355 -42.24 8.22 4.11
N PRO A 356 -43.55 8.01 4.28
CA PRO A 356 -44.11 7.22 5.39
C PRO A 356 -43.60 5.78 5.39
N ALA A 357 -43.53 5.19 6.57
CA ALA A 357 -43.18 3.80 6.76
C ALA A 357 -44.14 2.88 5.98
N GLY A 358 -43.58 1.88 5.31
CA GLY A 358 -44.35 0.88 4.53
C GLY A 358 -44.81 1.35 3.14
N GLN A 359 -44.46 2.57 2.70
CA GLN A 359 -44.83 3.10 1.39
C GLN A 359 -43.78 2.77 0.31
N THR A 360 -44.25 2.43 -0.87
CA THR A 360 -43.41 2.28 -2.09
C THR A 360 -43.45 3.59 -2.89
N VAL A 361 -42.29 4.25 -3.02
CA VAL A 361 -42.15 5.53 -3.72
C VAL A 361 -41.26 5.38 -4.96
N ALA A 362 -41.77 5.75 -6.12
CA ALA A 362 -40.97 5.85 -7.34
C ALA A 362 -40.36 7.25 -7.49
N LEU A 363 -39.03 7.31 -7.60
CA LEU A 363 -38.29 8.53 -7.89
C LEU A 363 -37.96 8.60 -9.38
N ILE A 364 -38.56 9.57 -10.08
CA ILE A 364 -38.35 9.78 -11.51
C ILE A 364 -37.76 11.14 -11.83
N GLY A 365 -37.03 11.23 -12.93
CA GLY A 365 -36.38 12.47 -13.37
C GLY A 365 -35.25 12.20 -14.36
N ALA A 366 -34.74 13.22 -15.02
CA ALA A 366 -33.62 13.08 -15.96
C ALA A 366 -32.36 12.50 -15.28
N THR A 367 -31.45 11.95 -16.09
CA THR A 367 -30.11 11.58 -15.60
C THR A 367 -29.42 12.81 -15.01
N GLY A 368 -28.80 12.67 -13.86
CA GLY A 368 -28.18 13.78 -13.14
C GLY A 368 -29.13 14.64 -12.28
N ALA A 369 -30.43 14.32 -12.23
CA ALA A 369 -31.41 15.09 -11.43
C ALA A 369 -31.24 14.95 -9.89
N GLY A 370 -30.34 14.08 -9.39
CA GLY A 370 -30.09 13.88 -7.97
C GLY A 370 -30.74 12.65 -7.33
N LYS A 371 -31.38 11.78 -8.12
CA LYS A 371 -32.09 10.59 -7.61
C LYS A 371 -31.19 9.62 -6.81
N THR A 372 -30.10 9.15 -7.41
CA THR A 372 -29.10 8.30 -6.75
C THR A 372 -28.45 9.01 -5.54
N THR A 373 -28.30 10.33 -5.61
CA THR A 373 -27.76 11.13 -4.50
C THR A 373 -28.68 11.07 -3.28
N LEU A 374 -30.01 11.12 -3.47
CA LEU A 374 -30.96 10.94 -2.36
C LEU A 374 -30.80 9.57 -1.70
N LEU A 375 -30.65 8.49 -2.50
CA LEU A 375 -30.42 7.15 -1.94
C LEU A 375 -29.11 7.09 -1.16
N ASN A 376 -28.05 7.72 -1.67
CA ASN A 376 -26.75 7.78 -1.02
C ASN A 376 -26.76 8.55 0.31
N LEU A 377 -27.60 9.57 0.43
CA LEU A 377 -27.81 10.28 1.70
C LEU A 377 -28.53 9.41 2.72
N ILE A 378 -29.55 8.62 2.34
CA ILE A 378 -30.27 7.73 3.27
C ILE A 378 -29.33 6.72 3.94
N ILE A 379 -28.41 6.11 3.17
CA ILE A 379 -27.42 5.14 3.70
C ILE A 379 -26.18 5.83 4.30
N ARG A 380 -26.22 7.17 4.35
CA ARG A 380 -25.16 8.01 4.88
C ARG A 380 -23.78 7.67 4.30
N LEU A 381 -23.68 7.63 2.94
CA LEU A 381 -22.40 7.67 2.23
C LEU A 381 -21.84 9.08 2.16
N PHE A 382 -22.70 10.08 2.34
CA PHE A 382 -22.40 11.50 2.44
C PHE A 382 -23.33 12.13 3.47
N ASP A 383 -22.89 13.21 4.09
CA ASP A 383 -23.72 14.06 4.93
C ASP A 383 -24.17 15.29 4.13
N PRO A 384 -25.43 15.75 4.26
CA PRO A 384 -25.89 16.96 3.59
C PRO A 384 -25.17 18.21 4.14
N GLN A 385 -24.91 19.20 3.25
CA GLN A 385 -24.32 20.48 3.63
C GLN A 385 -25.33 21.37 4.35
N GLN A 386 -26.62 21.28 3.98
CA GLN A 386 -27.71 22.02 4.62
C GLN A 386 -28.93 21.11 4.81
N GLY A 387 -29.72 21.41 5.81
CA GLY A 387 -30.86 20.60 6.17
C GLY A 387 -30.48 19.32 6.91
N LYS A 388 -31.43 18.42 7.07
CA LYS A 388 -31.22 17.12 7.72
C LYS A 388 -31.99 16.02 7.01
N VAL A 389 -31.49 14.78 7.14
CA VAL A 389 -32.21 13.56 6.78
C VAL A 389 -32.47 12.81 8.08
N SER A 390 -33.72 12.43 8.31
CA SER A 390 -34.08 11.65 9.49
C SER A 390 -34.79 10.35 9.13
N ILE A 391 -34.64 9.34 9.97
CA ILE A 391 -35.37 8.09 9.91
C ILE A 391 -36.06 7.90 11.25
N ASP A 392 -37.39 7.70 11.21
CA ASP A 392 -38.25 7.62 12.41
C ASP A 392 -38.06 8.78 13.38
N GLY A 393 -37.87 10.01 12.83
CA GLY A 393 -37.68 11.25 13.59
C GLY A 393 -36.26 11.47 14.14
N THR A 394 -35.36 10.50 14.04
CA THR A 394 -33.96 10.65 14.49
C THR A 394 -33.08 11.01 13.29
N ASP A 395 -32.21 12.02 13.42
CA ASP A 395 -31.23 12.37 12.39
C ASP A 395 -30.30 11.19 12.09
N ILE A 396 -30.05 10.92 10.81
CA ILE A 396 -29.15 9.83 10.41
C ILE A 396 -27.73 10.03 10.94
N LYS A 397 -27.34 11.25 11.30
CA LYS A 397 -26.03 11.55 11.88
C LYS A 397 -25.89 11.05 13.31
N ASP A 398 -27.00 10.90 14.01
CA ASP A 398 -27.03 10.43 15.41
C ASP A 398 -26.93 8.91 15.50
N TYR A 399 -27.32 8.19 14.45
CA TYR A 399 -27.21 6.73 14.42
C TYR A 399 -25.77 6.23 14.25
N THR A 400 -25.44 5.10 14.88
CA THR A 400 -24.22 4.35 14.51
C THR A 400 -24.34 3.88 13.06
N LEU A 401 -23.29 4.03 12.26
CA LEU A 401 -23.31 3.65 10.85
C LEU A 401 -23.66 2.18 10.64
N GLU A 402 -23.18 1.33 11.53
CA GLU A 402 -23.48 -0.10 11.50
C GLU A 402 -24.99 -0.35 11.66
N SER A 403 -25.62 0.21 12.69
CA SER A 403 -27.05 0.00 12.96
C SER A 403 -27.92 0.62 11.86
N LEU A 404 -27.60 1.83 11.39
CA LEU A 404 -28.29 2.47 10.27
C LEU A 404 -28.25 1.59 9.02
N ARG A 405 -27.04 1.20 8.58
CA ARG A 405 -26.84 0.42 7.38
C ARG A 405 -27.36 -1.02 7.48
N ASN A 406 -27.49 -1.57 8.69
CA ASN A 406 -28.12 -2.86 8.89
C ASN A 406 -29.65 -2.82 8.65
N ASN A 407 -30.27 -1.67 8.81
CA ASN A 407 -31.69 -1.46 8.58
C ASN A 407 -32.03 -0.99 7.16
N VAL A 408 -31.04 -0.83 6.28
CA VAL A 408 -31.24 -0.40 4.88
C VAL A 408 -30.58 -1.38 3.93
N SER A 409 -31.35 -1.92 2.99
CA SER A 409 -30.83 -2.70 1.85
C SER A 409 -30.79 -1.82 0.60
N ILE A 410 -29.72 -1.93 -0.18
CA ILE A 410 -29.60 -1.22 -1.46
C ILE A 410 -29.20 -2.17 -2.59
N VAL A 411 -29.85 -2.02 -3.74
CA VAL A 411 -29.42 -2.58 -5.02
C VAL A 411 -28.98 -1.43 -5.90
N SER A 412 -27.69 -1.33 -6.15
CA SER A 412 -27.08 -0.26 -6.95
C SER A 412 -27.20 -0.56 -8.45
N GLN A 413 -27.19 0.48 -9.28
CA GLN A 413 -27.15 0.39 -10.74
C GLN A 413 -25.92 -0.42 -11.21
N ASP A 414 -24.73 -0.08 -10.70
CA ASP A 414 -23.50 -0.82 -10.96
C ASP A 414 -23.27 -1.88 -9.87
N VAL A 415 -23.51 -3.13 -10.24
CA VAL A 415 -23.38 -4.27 -9.33
C VAL A 415 -21.93 -4.69 -9.20
N PHE A 416 -21.38 -4.65 -7.98
CA PHE A 416 -20.08 -5.20 -7.65
C PHE A 416 -20.22 -6.59 -7.00
N LEU A 417 -19.49 -7.57 -7.57
CA LEU A 417 -19.37 -8.92 -7.01
C LEU A 417 -17.92 -9.20 -6.64
N PHE A 418 -17.72 -9.78 -5.46
CA PHE A 418 -16.40 -10.20 -5.00
C PHE A 418 -15.96 -11.48 -5.71
N SER A 419 -14.65 -11.62 -5.89
CA SER A 419 -14.08 -12.89 -6.35
C SER A 419 -14.27 -13.96 -5.26
N GLY A 420 -15.16 -14.91 -5.54
CA GLY A 420 -15.56 -15.96 -4.61
C GLY A 420 -16.69 -16.79 -5.17
N SER A 421 -17.33 -17.63 -4.35
CA SER A 421 -18.49 -18.40 -4.75
C SER A 421 -19.75 -17.54 -4.86
N ILE A 422 -20.75 -18.05 -5.55
CA ILE A 422 -22.09 -17.42 -5.61
C ILE A 422 -22.66 -17.33 -4.19
N ARG A 423 -22.53 -18.38 -3.39
CA ARG A 423 -22.95 -18.42 -1.99
C ARG A 423 -22.34 -17.28 -1.18
N ASP A 424 -20.99 -17.15 -1.21
CA ASP A 424 -20.28 -16.11 -0.48
C ASP A 424 -20.75 -14.72 -0.88
N ASN A 425 -21.01 -14.54 -2.16
CA ASN A 425 -21.50 -13.28 -2.68
C ASN A 425 -22.91 -12.94 -2.20
N ILE A 426 -23.82 -13.90 -2.07
CA ILE A 426 -25.16 -13.66 -1.52
C ILE A 426 -25.09 -13.46 0.00
N MET A 427 -24.34 -14.30 0.72
CA MET A 427 -24.16 -14.22 2.17
C MET A 427 -23.37 -12.98 2.63
N TYR A 428 -22.75 -12.24 1.69
CA TYR A 428 -22.00 -11.03 2.03
C TYR A 428 -22.85 -10.00 2.79
N SER A 429 -24.16 -9.97 2.55
CA SER A 429 -25.10 -9.07 3.23
C SER A 429 -25.50 -9.53 4.64
N LYS A 430 -25.44 -10.85 4.93
CA LYS A 430 -25.79 -11.47 6.21
C LYS A 430 -24.99 -12.76 6.35
N GLN A 431 -23.84 -12.70 7.03
CA GLN A 431 -22.89 -13.82 7.11
C GLN A 431 -23.39 -15.02 7.90
N ASP A 432 -24.26 -14.78 8.90
CA ASP A 432 -24.81 -15.83 9.78
C ASP A 432 -26.08 -16.48 9.21
N SER A 433 -26.37 -16.30 7.91
CA SER A 433 -27.55 -16.87 7.28
C SER A 433 -27.43 -18.37 7.03
N THR A 434 -28.54 -19.08 7.15
CA THR A 434 -28.61 -20.50 6.79
C THR A 434 -28.64 -20.66 5.26
N ILE A 435 -28.33 -21.86 4.77
CA ILE A 435 -28.38 -22.15 3.33
C ILE A 435 -29.81 -22.07 2.78
N GLU A 436 -30.81 -22.40 3.60
CA GLU A 436 -32.24 -22.31 3.28
C GLU A 436 -32.67 -20.86 3.07
N GLU A 437 -32.16 -19.91 3.90
CA GLU A 437 -32.39 -18.47 3.72
C GLU A 437 -31.75 -17.99 2.41
N VAL A 438 -30.55 -18.47 2.06
CA VAL A 438 -29.88 -18.17 0.79
C VAL A 438 -30.69 -18.69 -0.40
N TYR A 439 -31.24 -19.91 -0.31
CA TYR A 439 -32.08 -20.48 -1.36
C TYR A 439 -33.38 -19.69 -1.51
N ALA A 440 -34.04 -19.33 -0.42
CA ALA A 440 -35.23 -18.51 -0.44
C ALA A 440 -34.97 -17.13 -1.08
N ALA A 441 -33.93 -16.46 -0.68
CA ALA A 441 -33.52 -15.17 -1.25
C ALA A 441 -33.21 -15.29 -2.75
N SER A 442 -32.57 -16.38 -3.19
CA SER A 442 -32.22 -16.64 -4.59
C SER A 442 -33.43 -16.96 -5.43
N LYS A 443 -34.40 -17.68 -4.88
CA LYS A 443 -35.70 -17.95 -5.55
C LYS A 443 -36.50 -16.68 -5.76
N ASN A 444 -36.60 -15.85 -4.72
CA ASN A 444 -37.26 -14.55 -4.80
C ASN A 444 -36.59 -13.61 -5.82
N ALA A 445 -35.26 -13.72 -6.00
CA ALA A 445 -34.52 -12.97 -7.01
C ALA A 445 -34.50 -13.63 -8.40
N ALA A 446 -35.31 -14.68 -8.63
CA ALA A 446 -35.40 -15.43 -9.90
C ALA A 446 -34.01 -15.90 -10.42
N ILE A 447 -33.06 -16.28 -9.53
CA ILE A 447 -31.72 -16.74 -9.93
C ILE A 447 -31.39 -18.17 -9.47
N HIS A 448 -32.25 -18.76 -8.61
CA HIS A 448 -32.00 -20.08 -8.02
C HIS A 448 -31.82 -21.16 -9.10
N ASP A 449 -32.73 -21.24 -10.08
CA ASP A 449 -32.70 -22.29 -11.10
C ASP A 449 -31.49 -22.18 -12.00
N PHE A 450 -31.07 -20.94 -12.33
CA PHE A 450 -29.81 -20.70 -13.02
C PHE A 450 -28.62 -21.21 -12.20
N ILE A 451 -28.58 -20.91 -10.90
CA ILE A 451 -27.49 -21.36 -10.02
C ILE A 451 -27.43 -22.88 -9.96
N MET A 452 -28.59 -23.54 -9.84
CA MET A 452 -28.69 -25.00 -9.81
C MET A 452 -28.35 -25.67 -11.14
N SER A 453 -28.44 -24.96 -12.26
CA SER A 453 -27.99 -25.44 -13.57
C SER A 453 -26.46 -25.45 -13.74
N LEU A 454 -25.73 -24.76 -12.88
CA LEU A 454 -24.28 -24.74 -12.91
C LEU A 454 -23.68 -26.01 -12.29
N LYS A 455 -22.54 -26.46 -12.80
CA LYS A 455 -21.87 -27.68 -12.34
C LYS A 455 -21.68 -27.77 -10.83
N ASP A 456 -21.25 -26.65 -10.22
CA ASP A 456 -20.93 -26.58 -8.80
C ASP A 456 -22.01 -25.80 -8.01
N GLY A 457 -23.17 -25.50 -8.64
CA GLY A 457 -24.29 -24.81 -8.01
C GLY A 457 -23.86 -23.51 -7.32
N TYR A 458 -24.23 -23.38 -6.06
CA TYR A 458 -23.89 -22.22 -5.21
C TYR A 458 -22.39 -22.09 -4.91
N ASP A 459 -21.59 -23.14 -5.03
CA ASP A 459 -20.14 -23.11 -4.85
C ASP A 459 -19.36 -22.70 -6.10
N THR A 460 -20.08 -22.40 -7.19
CA THR A 460 -19.48 -21.92 -8.44
C THR A 460 -18.73 -20.61 -8.22
N ILE A 461 -17.43 -20.59 -8.60
CA ILE A 461 -16.57 -19.41 -8.52
C ILE A 461 -16.83 -18.50 -9.72
N ILE A 462 -17.23 -17.26 -9.46
CA ILE A 462 -17.67 -16.32 -10.50
C ILE A 462 -16.55 -15.43 -11.07
N GLY A 463 -15.36 -15.47 -10.47
CA GLY A 463 -14.21 -14.68 -10.91
C GLY A 463 -14.29 -13.20 -10.49
N GLU A 464 -13.29 -12.42 -10.94
CA GLU A 464 -13.20 -10.99 -10.59
C GLU A 464 -14.39 -10.22 -11.17
N LYS A 465 -15.05 -9.41 -10.32
CA LYS A 465 -16.27 -8.64 -10.66
C LYS A 465 -17.39 -9.45 -11.32
N GLY A 466 -17.40 -10.78 -11.15
CA GLY A 466 -18.42 -11.64 -11.76
C GLY A 466 -18.33 -11.72 -13.28
N VAL A 467 -17.12 -11.69 -13.84
CA VAL A 467 -16.87 -11.69 -15.30
C VAL A 467 -17.52 -12.86 -16.04
N LYS A 468 -17.74 -13.97 -15.34
CA LYS A 468 -18.38 -15.18 -15.91
C LYS A 468 -19.92 -15.08 -16.00
N LEU A 469 -20.52 -14.02 -15.47
CA LEU A 469 -21.97 -13.83 -15.41
C LEU A 469 -22.43 -12.75 -16.38
N SER A 470 -23.65 -12.92 -16.93
CA SER A 470 -24.30 -11.84 -17.70
C SER A 470 -24.66 -10.64 -16.80
N GLY A 471 -24.95 -9.49 -17.40
CA GLY A 471 -25.41 -8.30 -16.68
C GLY A 471 -26.62 -8.57 -15.79
N GLY A 472 -27.65 -9.25 -16.37
CA GLY A 472 -28.85 -9.62 -15.65
C GLY A 472 -28.61 -10.63 -14.51
N GLN A 473 -27.71 -11.59 -14.70
CA GLN A 473 -27.35 -12.53 -13.63
C GLN A 473 -26.63 -11.83 -12.47
N ARG A 474 -25.71 -10.88 -12.75
CA ARG A 474 -25.09 -10.07 -11.70
C ARG A 474 -26.13 -9.26 -10.94
N GLN A 475 -27.07 -8.66 -11.65
CA GLN A 475 -28.11 -7.83 -11.04
C GLN A 475 -29.05 -8.65 -10.14
N ARG A 476 -29.48 -9.86 -10.60
CA ARG A 476 -30.27 -10.79 -9.78
C ARG A 476 -29.52 -11.26 -8.51
N LEU A 477 -28.21 -11.45 -8.58
CA LEU A 477 -27.41 -11.75 -7.38
C LEU A 477 -27.38 -10.57 -6.39
N ALA A 478 -27.32 -9.33 -6.87
CA ALA A 478 -27.41 -8.15 -6.00
C ALA A 478 -28.80 -8.03 -5.35
N ILE A 479 -29.86 -8.37 -6.09
CA ILE A 479 -31.23 -8.43 -5.56
C ILE A 479 -31.33 -9.54 -4.50
N ALA A 480 -30.75 -10.73 -4.73
CA ALA A 480 -30.71 -11.81 -3.74
C ALA A 480 -29.98 -11.37 -2.44
N ARG A 481 -28.88 -10.60 -2.55
CA ARG A 481 -28.22 -9.98 -1.38
C ARG A 481 -29.18 -9.10 -0.59
N ALA A 482 -29.92 -8.22 -1.27
CA ALA A 482 -30.86 -7.31 -0.62
C ALA A 482 -32.00 -8.07 0.06
N PHE A 483 -32.52 -9.13 -0.57
CA PHE A 483 -33.57 -9.97 -0.04
C PHE A 483 -33.11 -10.79 1.18
N LEU A 484 -31.89 -11.34 1.15
CA LEU A 484 -31.31 -12.07 2.26
C LEU A 484 -31.14 -11.17 3.50
N ARG A 485 -30.74 -9.91 3.31
CA ARG A 485 -30.59 -8.95 4.40
C ARG A 485 -31.91 -8.64 5.11
N ASN A 486 -33.02 -8.63 4.39
CA ASN A 486 -34.37 -8.48 4.93
C ASN A 486 -34.60 -7.19 5.76
N SER A 487 -34.08 -6.05 5.30
CA SER A 487 -34.16 -4.76 5.98
C SER A 487 -35.54 -4.10 5.86
N PRO A 488 -35.96 -3.25 6.84
CA PRO A 488 -37.22 -2.49 6.77
C PRO A 488 -37.23 -1.40 5.67
N ILE A 489 -36.06 -0.92 5.23
CA ILE A 489 -35.93 0.04 4.12
C ILE A 489 -35.21 -0.65 2.95
N LEU A 490 -35.79 -0.56 1.75
CA LEU A 490 -35.23 -1.11 0.52
C LEU A 490 -35.06 0.00 -0.53
N LEU A 491 -33.84 0.17 -1.00
CA LEU A 491 -33.45 1.16 -2.00
C LEU A 491 -33.09 0.43 -3.31
N LEU A 492 -33.74 0.76 -4.40
CA LEU A 492 -33.53 0.15 -5.72
C LEU A 492 -33.12 1.23 -6.73
N ASP A 493 -31.87 1.23 -7.15
CA ASP A 493 -31.33 2.18 -8.14
C ASP A 493 -31.20 1.50 -9.50
N GLU A 494 -32.19 1.69 -10.39
CA GLU A 494 -32.28 1.07 -11.72
C GLU A 494 -32.07 -0.46 -11.71
N ALA A 495 -32.61 -1.14 -10.71
CA ALA A 495 -32.29 -2.54 -10.38
C ALA A 495 -32.70 -3.55 -11.46
N THR A 496 -33.39 -3.16 -12.54
CA THR A 496 -33.82 -4.05 -13.64
C THR A 496 -33.33 -3.59 -15.03
N SER A 497 -32.39 -2.60 -15.08
CA SER A 497 -31.95 -2.01 -16.35
C SER A 497 -31.23 -2.97 -17.31
N ALA A 498 -30.62 -4.04 -16.79
CA ALA A 498 -29.77 -4.97 -17.52
C ALA A 498 -30.40 -6.37 -17.73
N VAL A 499 -31.72 -6.53 -17.52
CA VAL A 499 -32.42 -7.82 -17.67
C VAL A 499 -33.41 -7.79 -18.84
N ASP A 500 -33.70 -8.97 -19.37
CA ASP A 500 -34.73 -9.18 -20.38
C ASP A 500 -36.14 -9.02 -19.78
N GLU A 501 -37.14 -8.82 -20.63
CA GLU A 501 -38.52 -8.49 -20.24
C GLU A 501 -39.19 -9.59 -19.39
N GLU A 502 -38.94 -10.86 -19.69
CA GLU A 502 -39.49 -11.99 -18.94
C GLU A 502 -38.91 -12.03 -17.52
N THR A 503 -37.60 -11.94 -17.41
CA THR A 503 -36.90 -11.87 -16.12
C THR A 503 -37.25 -10.61 -15.33
N GLU A 504 -37.49 -9.47 -16.02
CA GLU A 504 -37.94 -8.24 -15.36
C GLU A 504 -39.28 -8.45 -14.68
N MET A 505 -40.25 -9.14 -15.35
CA MET A 505 -41.55 -9.43 -14.74
C MET A 505 -41.43 -10.30 -13.49
N GLU A 506 -40.55 -11.30 -13.49
CA GLU A 506 -40.28 -12.14 -12.32
C GLU A 506 -39.70 -11.35 -11.14
N ILE A 507 -38.67 -10.53 -11.41
CA ILE A 507 -38.05 -9.67 -10.40
C ILE A 507 -39.07 -8.68 -9.86
N ARG A 508 -39.88 -8.06 -10.73
CA ARG A 508 -40.93 -7.12 -10.36
C ARG A 508 -41.93 -7.73 -9.39
N ARG A 509 -42.42 -8.95 -9.67
CA ARG A 509 -43.33 -9.69 -8.76
C ARG A 509 -42.65 -9.91 -7.39
N ALA A 510 -41.39 -10.33 -7.39
CA ALA A 510 -40.63 -10.55 -6.17
C ALA A 510 -40.41 -9.25 -5.39
N VAL A 511 -40.15 -8.13 -6.08
CA VAL A 511 -40.02 -6.81 -5.45
C VAL A 511 -41.34 -6.38 -4.82
N ILE A 512 -42.48 -6.54 -5.49
CA ILE A 512 -43.81 -6.23 -4.95
C ILE A 512 -44.10 -7.06 -3.69
N ASP A 513 -43.80 -8.36 -3.73
CA ASP A 513 -44.05 -9.23 -2.58
C ASP A 513 -43.17 -8.87 -1.38
N ILE A 514 -41.91 -8.52 -1.62
CA ILE A 514 -40.99 -8.16 -0.55
C ILE A 514 -41.20 -6.73 -0.03
N SER A 515 -41.82 -5.86 -0.82
CA SER A 515 -42.16 -4.48 -0.44
C SER A 515 -43.26 -4.41 0.62
N LYS A 516 -44.08 -5.44 0.77
CA LYS A 516 -45.16 -5.47 1.73
C LYS A 516 -44.67 -5.24 3.15
N GLY A 517 -45.13 -4.15 3.78
CA GLY A 517 -44.74 -3.76 5.13
C GLY A 517 -43.33 -3.12 5.25
N ARG A 518 -42.71 -2.74 4.15
CA ARG A 518 -41.41 -2.04 4.10
C ARG A 518 -41.51 -0.71 3.38
N THR A 519 -40.62 0.19 3.71
CA THR A 519 -40.43 1.42 2.94
C THR A 519 -39.52 1.15 1.76
N VAL A 520 -40.03 1.39 0.53
CA VAL A 520 -39.28 1.12 -0.71
C VAL A 520 -39.14 2.37 -1.54
N LEU A 521 -37.89 2.69 -1.91
CA LEU A 521 -37.59 3.75 -2.87
C LEU A 521 -37.04 3.12 -4.15
N ILE A 522 -37.70 3.39 -5.27
CA ILE A 522 -37.34 2.87 -6.59
C ILE A 522 -36.93 4.03 -7.49
N VAL A 523 -35.67 4.11 -7.86
CA VAL A 523 -35.21 4.97 -8.95
C VAL A 523 -35.38 4.21 -10.26
N THR A 524 -36.20 4.72 -11.17
CA THR A 524 -36.47 4.05 -12.43
C THR A 524 -36.81 5.03 -13.56
N HIS A 525 -36.52 4.62 -14.77
CA HIS A 525 -37.00 5.25 -16.02
C HIS A 525 -38.05 4.40 -16.74
N ARG A 526 -38.44 3.26 -16.17
CA ARG A 526 -39.40 2.31 -16.79
C ARG A 526 -40.80 2.52 -16.26
N LEU A 527 -41.76 2.67 -17.18
CA LEU A 527 -43.17 2.87 -16.85
C LEU A 527 -43.79 1.72 -16.06
N SER A 528 -43.34 0.49 -16.32
CA SER A 528 -43.78 -0.71 -15.61
C SER A 528 -43.48 -0.64 -14.08
N SER A 529 -42.32 -0.16 -13.71
CA SER A 529 -41.96 -0.03 -12.28
C SER A 529 -42.63 1.17 -11.60
N ILE A 530 -43.07 2.15 -12.38
CA ILE A 530 -43.79 3.33 -11.87
C ILE A 530 -45.23 2.96 -11.50
N SER A 531 -45.87 2.06 -12.25
CA SER A 531 -47.26 1.66 -12.01
C SER A 531 -47.49 0.88 -10.71
N ASP A 532 -46.43 0.34 -10.11
CA ASP A 532 -46.50 -0.43 -8.86
C ASP A 532 -46.20 0.39 -7.61
N ALA A 533 -45.83 1.63 -7.79
CA ALA A 533 -45.53 2.54 -6.65
C ALA A 533 -46.83 3.14 -6.11
N ASP A 534 -46.92 3.23 -4.79
CA ASP A 534 -47.99 3.94 -4.10
C ASP A 534 -47.96 5.45 -4.37
N ARG A 535 -46.77 5.96 -4.70
CA ARG A 535 -46.51 7.38 -4.86
C ARG A 535 -45.37 7.64 -5.85
N ILE A 536 -45.51 8.67 -6.65
CA ILE A 536 -44.53 9.08 -7.66
C ILE A 536 -43.98 10.46 -7.31
N VAL A 537 -42.69 10.57 -7.13
CA VAL A 537 -41.97 11.82 -6.87
C VAL A 537 -41.12 12.18 -8.08
N VAL A 538 -41.36 13.35 -8.67
CA VAL A 538 -40.59 13.85 -9.82
C VAL A 538 -39.53 14.83 -9.38
N ILE A 539 -38.27 14.52 -9.70
CA ILE A 539 -37.13 15.38 -9.39
C ILE A 539 -36.59 16.00 -10.68
N LYS A 540 -36.43 17.31 -10.67
CA LYS A 540 -35.85 18.07 -11.78
C LYS A 540 -34.95 19.16 -11.24
N ASN A 541 -33.71 19.22 -11.77
CA ASN A 541 -32.69 20.21 -11.35
C ASN A 541 -32.52 20.27 -9.82
N GLY A 542 -32.43 19.12 -9.18
CA GLY A 542 -32.23 19.02 -7.73
C GLY A 542 -33.42 19.41 -6.86
N ARG A 543 -34.61 19.59 -7.41
CA ARG A 543 -35.85 19.96 -6.67
C ARG A 543 -36.97 19.00 -6.93
N VAL A 544 -37.84 18.80 -5.95
CA VAL A 544 -39.10 18.08 -6.13
C VAL A 544 -40.08 19.00 -6.85
N ILE A 545 -40.53 18.59 -8.05
CA ILE A 545 -41.47 19.40 -8.88
C ILE A 545 -42.89 18.83 -8.90
N SER A 546 -43.06 17.57 -8.60
CA SER A 546 -44.36 16.89 -8.50
C SER A 546 -44.27 15.75 -7.50
N ASP A 547 -45.32 15.57 -6.75
CA ASP A 547 -45.47 14.59 -5.70
C ASP A 547 -46.93 14.13 -5.71
N LYS A 548 -47.21 12.92 -6.24
CA LYS A 548 -48.57 12.39 -6.50
C LYS A 548 -48.70 10.93 -6.09
#